data_e177bff13b804f13e027ca8422dbc6db
#
_entry.id   e177bff13b804f13e027ca8422dbc6db
#
_cell.length_a   1.000
_cell.length_b   1.000
_cell.length_c   1.000
_cell.angle_alpha   90.00
_cell.angle_beta   90.00
_cell.angle_gamma   90.00
#
_symmetry.space_group_name_H-M   'P 1'
#
loop_
_entity.id
_entity.type
_entity.pdbx_description
1 polymer ?
#
loop_
_entity_poly.entity_id
_entity_poly.type
_entity_poly.pdbx_seq_one_letter_code
_entity_poly.pdbx_strand_id
1 'polypeptide(L)'
;EGRVSPDVRANFLASPPLVVAYALKGTVTTDMNETPIGQGTDGADVYLRDIWPTNQEVSDLMAANIDDGMFRARYGNVYAGDSKWQAIDVTGSDTYAWRAGSTYVANPPYFEGMEMTPAPVTDIIEAKPLAILGDSITTDHISPAGSIKADSPAGTWLQEHQVSRADFNSYGARRGHHEVMMRGTFANIRIKNEMVPGVEGGMSRYEGQVMPIYDAAMRHKADGTPLVIIAGKEYGTGSSRDWAAKG
;
A
#
# COMPACT_ATOMS: atom_id res chain seq x y z
N GLU A 1 -2.35 -8.66 1.37
CA GLU A 1 -1.26 -8.61 2.34
C GLU A 1 -0.71 -7.20 2.44
N GLY A 2 -0.40 -6.75 3.66
CA GLY A 2 0.11 -5.40 3.90
C GLY A 2 -0.84 -4.25 3.58
N ARG A 3 -1.95 -4.50 2.91
CA ARG A 3 -2.94 -3.49 2.55
C ARG A 3 -4.08 -3.37 3.55
N VAL A 4 -4.51 -4.49 4.16
CA VAL A 4 -5.59 -4.52 5.13
C VAL A 4 -5.01 -4.36 6.53
N SER A 5 -4.18 -5.31 6.95
CA SER A 5 -3.44 -5.21 8.21
C SER A 5 -2.09 -5.91 8.07
N PRO A 6 -0.96 -5.22 8.29
CA PRO A 6 0.36 -5.83 8.31
C PRO A 6 0.64 -6.59 9.62
N ASP A 7 -0.18 -6.36 10.66
CA ASP A 7 0.08 -6.87 12.00
C ASP A 7 -0.47 -8.29 12.23
N VAL A 8 -1.23 -8.83 11.28
CA VAL A 8 -1.82 -10.16 11.36
C VAL A 8 -1.19 -11.13 10.36
N ARG A 9 -1.21 -12.41 10.71
CA ARG A 9 -0.63 -13.48 9.86
C ARG A 9 -1.41 -13.75 8.59
N ALA A 10 -2.73 -13.51 8.61
CA ALA A 10 -3.61 -13.72 7.48
C ALA A 10 -4.75 -12.70 7.50
N ASN A 11 -5.20 -12.31 6.30
CA ASN A 11 -6.38 -11.49 6.10
C ASN A 11 -7.37 -12.31 5.27
N PHE A 12 -8.63 -12.30 5.68
CA PHE A 12 -9.71 -13.00 4.99
C PHE A 12 -10.69 -11.99 4.43
N LEU A 13 -11.19 -12.27 3.23
CA LEU A 13 -12.24 -11.50 2.60
C LEU A 13 -13.57 -12.25 2.75
N ALA A 14 -14.56 -11.60 3.32
CA ALA A 14 -15.91 -12.14 3.46
C ALA A 14 -16.96 -11.06 3.17
N SER A 15 -18.20 -11.46 2.93
CA SER A 15 -19.30 -10.51 2.82
C SER A 15 -19.54 -9.79 4.17
N PRO A 16 -20.05 -8.55 4.17
CA PRO A 16 -20.32 -7.83 5.43
C PRO A 16 -21.13 -8.62 6.46
N PRO A 17 -22.21 -9.34 6.11
CA PRO A 17 -22.93 -10.16 7.06
C PRO A 17 -22.08 -11.28 7.67
N LEU A 18 -21.23 -11.93 6.89
CA LEU A 18 -20.31 -12.96 7.40
C LEU A 18 -19.24 -12.37 8.31
N VAL A 19 -18.76 -11.17 8.04
CA VAL A 19 -17.82 -10.48 8.96
C VAL A 19 -18.47 -10.29 10.33
N VAL A 20 -19.75 -9.87 10.37
CA VAL A 20 -20.49 -9.73 11.62
C VAL A 20 -20.63 -11.08 12.32
N ALA A 21 -21.01 -12.13 11.60
CA ALA A 21 -21.18 -13.47 12.17
C ALA A 21 -19.86 -14.02 12.76
N TYR A 22 -18.73 -13.87 12.07
CA TYR A 22 -17.41 -14.25 12.58
C TYR A 22 -16.95 -13.39 13.77
N ALA A 23 -17.32 -12.11 13.79
CA ALA A 23 -17.03 -11.23 14.93
C ALA A 23 -17.79 -11.68 16.17
N LEU A 24 -19.06 -12.05 16.03
CA LEU A 24 -19.88 -12.60 17.12
C LEU A 24 -19.32 -13.94 17.62
N LYS A 25 -18.87 -14.81 16.70
CA LYS A 25 -18.26 -16.10 17.03
C LYS A 25 -16.90 -15.96 17.69
N GLY A 26 -16.14 -14.93 17.38
CA GLY A 26 -14.81 -14.67 17.91
C GLY A 26 -13.68 -15.52 17.31
N THR A 27 -13.94 -16.34 16.28
CA THR A 27 -12.95 -17.17 15.59
C THR A 27 -13.36 -17.43 14.15
N VAL A 28 -12.35 -17.59 13.26
CA VAL A 28 -12.55 -17.96 11.85
C VAL A 28 -12.24 -19.44 11.57
N THR A 29 -11.90 -20.22 12.60
CA THR A 29 -11.46 -21.62 12.45
C THR A 29 -12.54 -22.65 12.71
N THR A 30 -13.81 -22.23 12.73
CA THR A 30 -14.97 -23.11 12.98
C THR A 30 -15.89 -23.16 11.78
N ASP A 31 -16.56 -24.31 11.59
CA ASP A 31 -17.66 -24.39 10.65
C ASP A 31 -18.87 -23.65 11.21
N MET A 32 -19.24 -22.57 10.55
CA MET A 32 -20.36 -21.70 10.94
C MET A 32 -21.73 -22.33 10.72
N ASN A 33 -21.81 -23.41 9.94
CA ASN A 33 -23.10 -24.11 9.69
C ASN A 33 -23.41 -25.10 10.80
N GLU A 34 -22.38 -25.71 11.39
CA GLU A 34 -22.55 -26.79 12.35
C GLU A 34 -22.30 -26.36 13.81
N THR A 35 -21.54 -25.28 13.99
CA THR A 35 -21.14 -24.80 15.32
C THR A 35 -21.97 -23.60 15.74
N PRO A 36 -22.56 -23.57 16.95
CA PRO A 36 -23.30 -22.40 17.42
C PRO A 36 -22.41 -21.17 17.49
N ILE A 37 -22.93 -20.02 17.08
CA ILE A 37 -22.25 -18.72 17.14
C ILE A 37 -22.10 -18.28 18.59
N GLY A 38 -23.11 -18.53 19.41
CA GLY A 38 -23.17 -18.17 20.81
C GLY A 38 -24.39 -18.77 21.49
N GLN A 39 -24.72 -18.22 22.63
CA GLN A 39 -25.94 -18.60 23.35
C GLN A 39 -26.89 -17.41 23.53
N GLY A 40 -28.16 -17.63 23.38
CA GLY A 40 -29.19 -16.66 23.66
C GLY A 40 -29.33 -16.34 25.15
N THR A 41 -30.13 -15.37 25.48
CA THR A 41 -30.43 -14.99 26.90
C THR A 41 -31.12 -16.06 27.68
N ASP A 42 -31.78 -17.02 27.01
CA ASP A 42 -32.41 -18.19 27.52
C ASP A 42 -31.47 -19.40 27.70
N GLY A 43 -30.18 -19.23 27.31
CA GLY A 43 -29.19 -20.27 27.36
C GLY A 43 -29.23 -21.25 26.17
N ALA A 44 -30.12 -21.06 25.21
CA ALA A 44 -30.18 -21.89 24.02
C ALA A 44 -29.04 -21.55 23.04
N ASP A 45 -28.54 -22.57 22.34
CA ASP A 45 -27.53 -22.38 21.32
C ASP A 45 -28.13 -21.66 20.10
N VAL A 46 -27.38 -20.61 19.61
CA VAL A 46 -27.74 -19.80 18.45
C VAL A 46 -26.81 -20.12 17.31
N TYR A 47 -27.33 -20.50 16.16
CA TYR A 47 -26.61 -20.86 14.97
C TYR A 47 -26.67 -19.75 13.90
N LEU A 48 -25.82 -19.82 12.89
CA LEU A 48 -25.82 -18.86 11.77
C LEU A 48 -27.20 -18.76 11.10
N ARG A 49 -27.87 -19.89 10.89
CA ARG A 49 -29.22 -19.96 10.29
C ARG A 49 -30.29 -19.22 11.09
N ASP A 50 -30.09 -19.05 12.38
CA ASP A 50 -31.07 -18.39 13.26
C ASP A 50 -31.00 -16.87 13.19
N ILE A 51 -29.86 -16.34 12.79
CA ILE A 51 -29.61 -14.88 12.66
C ILE A 51 -29.45 -14.43 11.19
N TRP A 52 -29.39 -15.37 10.25
CA TRP A 52 -29.20 -15.02 8.84
C TRP A 52 -30.51 -14.53 8.23
N PRO A 53 -30.56 -13.32 7.67
CA PRO A 53 -31.80 -12.79 7.13
C PRO A 53 -32.25 -13.59 5.89
N THR A 54 -33.55 -13.79 5.79
CA THR A 54 -34.17 -14.36 4.59
C THR A 54 -34.13 -13.37 3.42
N ASN A 55 -34.20 -13.88 2.21
CA ASN A 55 -34.28 -13.02 1.02
C ASN A 55 -35.50 -12.09 1.05
N GLN A 56 -36.63 -12.54 1.66
CA GLN A 56 -37.81 -11.73 1.79
C GLN A 56 -37.61 -10.58 2.78
N GLU A 57 -37.03 -10.82 3.94
CA GLU A 57 -36.69 -9.76 4.90
C GLU A 57 -35.73 -8.70 4.27
N VAL A 58 -34.72 -9.15 3.51
CA VAL A 58 -33.83 -8.23 2.79
C VAL A 58 -34.59 -7.40 1.77
N SER A 59 -35.47 -8.02 0.97
CA SER A 59 -36.27 -7.33 -0.04
C SER A 59 -37.24 -6.31 0.58
N ASP A 60 -37.92 -6.69 1.65
CA ASP A 60 -38.84 -5.81 2.34
C ASP A 60 -38.12 -4.61 2.96
N LEU A 61 -36.97 -4.86 3.57
CA LEU A 61 -36.15 -3.79 4.14
C LEU A 61 -35.62 -2.83 3.08
N MET A 62 -35.20 -3.36 1.93
CA MET A 62 -34.78 -2.55 0.79
C MET A 62 -35.92 -1.70 0.25
N ALA A 63 -37.11 -2.29 0.04
CA ALA A 63 -38.28 -1.58 -0.45
C ALA A 63 -38.75 -0.48 0.52
N ALA A 64 -38.63 -0.71 1.82
CA ALA A 64 -39.04 0.26 2.83
C ALA A 64 -38.05 1.43 3.03
N ASN A 65 -36.77 1.24 2.70
CA ASN A 65 -35.72 2.19 3.07
C ASN A 65 -34.99 2.82 1.88
N ILE A 66 -35.06 2.24 0.69
CA ILE A 66 -34.38 2.77 -0.50
C ILE A 66 -35.40 3.43 -1.41
N ASP A 67 -35.34 4.75 -1.52
CA ASP A 67 -36.24 5.56 -2.34
C ASP A 67 -35.50 6.56 -3.24
N ASP A 68 -36.21 7.16 -4.16
CA ASP A 68 -35.70 8.20 -5.06
C ASP A 68 -35.09 9.40 -4.29
N GLY A 69 -35.63 9.72 -3.12
CA GLY A 69 -35.15 10.83 -2.31
C GLY A 69 -33.72 10.63 -1.85
N MET A 70 -33.36 9.40 -1.47
CA MET A 70 -31.98 9.04 -1.09
C MET A 70 -31.01 9.25 -2.26
N PHE A 71 -31.38 8.81 -3.46
CA PHE A 71 -30.56 8.99 -4.66
C PHE A 71 -30.41 10.47 -5.02
N ARG A 72 -31.50 11.23 -5.00
CA ARG A 72 -31.46 12.67 -5.26
C ARG A 72 -30.65 13.43 -4.23
N ALA A 73 -30.78 13.10 -2.95
CA ALA A 73 -29.99 13.72 -1.88
C ALA A 73 -28.48 13.41 -2.03
N ARG A 74 -28.14 12.17 -2.41
CA ARG A 74 -26.74 11.76 -2.55
C ARG A 74 -26.08 12.24 -3.84
N TYR A 75 -26.81 12.19 -4.94
CA TYR A 75 -26.26 12.43 -6.28
C TYR A 75 -26.70 13.75 -6.93
N GLY A 76 -27.62 14.50 -6.29
CA GLY A 76 -28.15 15.75 -6.84
C GLY A 76 -27.10 16.86 -6.97
N ASN A 77 -26.04 16.81 -6.17
CA ASN A 77 -24.95 17.77 -6.23
C ASN A 77 -23.61 17.12 -5.89
N VAL A 78 -23.14 16.22 -6.74
CA VAL A 78 -21.87 15.49 -6.54
C VAL A 78 -20.63 16.37 -6.67
N TYR A 79 -20.74 17.52 -7.34
CA TYR A 79 -19.61 18.42 -7.57
C TYR A 79 -19.31 19.35 -6.40
N ALA A 80 -20.27 19.60 -5.52
CA ALA A 80 -20.07 20.50 -4.39
C ALA A 80 -19.16 19.91 -3.30
N GLY A 81 -19.18 18.59 -3.14
CA GLY A 81 -18.49 17.94 -2.02
C GLY A 81 -19.12 18.27 -0.66
N ASP A 82 -18.48 17.82 0.42
CA ASP A 82 -18.89 18.14 1.77
C ASP A 82 -18.35 19.51 2.24
N SER A 83 -18.72 19.94 3.44
CA SER A 83 -18.29 21.23 3.99
C SER A 83 -16.77 21.32 4.18
N LYS A 84 -16.08 20.21 4.43
CA LYS A 84 -14.62 20.19 4.56
C LYS A 84 -13.95 20.38 3.22
N TRP A 85 -14.50 19.74 2.18
CA TRP A 85 -14.05 19.93 0.81
C TRP A 85 -14.23 21.38 0.34
N GLN A 86 -15.40 21.97 0.61
CA GLN A 86 -15.70 23.37 0.26
C GLN A 86 -14.84 24.38 1.03
N ALA A 87 -14.39 24.04 2.23
CA ALA A 87 -13.54 24.89 3.06
C ALA A 87 -12.06 24.90 2.63
N ILE A 88 -11.67 24.06 1.67
CA ILE A 88 -10.31 24.07 1.14
C ILE A 88 -10.11 25.34 0.31
N ASP A 89 -9.30 26.25 0.83
CA ASP A 89 -8.88 27.45 0.10
C ASP A 89 -7.87 27.08 -0.98
N VAL A 90 -8.23 27.30 -2.24
CA VAL A 90 -7.37 27.00 -3.40
C VAL A 90 -7.08 28.30 -4.12
N THR A 91 -5.85 28.73 -4.13
CA THR A 91 -5.41 29.79 -5.00
C THR A 91 -5.31 29.25 -6.42
N GLY A 92 -6.17 29.70 -7.31
CA GLY A 92 -6.14 29.31 -8.73
C GLY A 92 -4.81 29.69 -9.36
N SER A 93 -4.15 28.73 -9.99
CA SER A 93 -2.95 28.98 -10.79
C SER A 93 -2.82 27.89 -11.87
N ASP A 94 -2.12 28.19 -12.96
CA ASP A 94 -1.89 27.24 -14.05
C ASP A 94 -0.93 26.10 -13.66
N THR A 95 -0.17 26.29 -12.60
CA THR A 95 0.79 25.31 -12.10
C THR A 95 0.64 25.13 -10.59
N TYR A 96 1.00 23.95 -10.10
CA TYR A 96 0.97 23.66 -8.68
C TYR A 96 2.09 24.41 -7.93
N ALA A 97 1.75 25.08 -6.84
CA ALA A 97 2.72 25.76 -5.97
C ALA A 97 3.38 24.76 -5.03
N TRP A 98 4.52 24.21 -5.41
CA TRP A 98 5.27 23.25 -4.62
C TRP A 98 5.78 23.87 -3.32
N ARG A 99 5.62 23.15 -2.21
CA ARG A 99 6.13 23.53 -0.90
C ARG A 99 7.29 22.63 -0.51
N ALA A 100 8.50 23.17 -0.46
CA ALA A 100 9.72 22.43 -0.16
C ALA A 100 9.69 21.73 1.22
N GLY A 101 8.98 22.27 2.20
CA GLY A 101 8.83 21.67 3.53
C GLY A 101 7.73 20.62 3.65
N SER A 102 7.01 20.30 2.57
CA SER A 102 5.98 19.26 2.62
C SER A 102 6.64 17.88 2.68
N THR A 103 6.17 17.02 3.59
CA THR A 103 6.56 15.61 3.67
C THR A 103 5.53 14.67 3.04
N TYR A 104 4.48 15.21 2.42
CA TYR A 104 3.42 14.46 1.74
C TYR A 104 3.45 14.58 0.22
N VAL A 105 3.86 15.75 -0.29
CA VAL A 105 3.88 16.04 -1.73
C VAL A 105 5.16 16.78 -2.06
N ALA A 106 5.92 16.27 -3.02
CA ALA A 106 7.15 16.91 -3.51
C ALA A 106 7.17 16.96 -5.02
N ASN A 107 7.82 17.99 -5.57
CA ASN A 107 8.09 18.05 -7.00
C ASN A 107 9.02 16.88 -7.37
N PRO A 108 8.60 15.97 -8.24
CA PRO A 108 9.43 14.81 -8.59
C PRO A 108 10.54 15.21 -9.57
N PRO A 109 11.74 14.59 -9.48
CA PRO A 109 12.90 14.97 -10.30
C PRO A 109 12.88 14.39 -11.71
N TYR A 110 11.78 13.79 -12.17
CA TYR A 110 11.74 13.01 -13.43
C TYR A 110 12.04 13.83 -14.68
N PHE A 111 11.88 15.13 -14.63
CA PHE A 111 12.10 16.04 -15.75
C PHE A 111 13.34 16.91 -15.57
N GLU A 112 14.09 16.74 -14.47
CA GLU A 112 15.32 17.47 -14.24
C GLU A 112 16.39 17.03 -15.24
N GLY A 113 16.98 17.98 -15.94
CA GLY A 113 17.99 17.70 -16.97
C GLY A 113 17.46 17.07 -18.27
N MET A 114 16.13 16.99 -18.43
CA MET A 114 15.53 16.48 -19.67
C MET A 114 15.68 17.49 -20.81
N GLU A 115 16.21 17.03 -21.92
CA GLU A 115 16.34 17.81 -23.15
C GLU A 115 15.23 17.49 -24.15
N MET A 116 14.97 18.40 -25.09
CA MET A 116 13.99 18.20 -26.16
C MET A 116 14.38 17.08 -27.13
N THR A 117 15.65 16.81 -27.27
CA THR A 117 16.17 15.71 -28.10
C THR A 117 16.63 14.60 -27.19
N PRO A 118 16.02 13.39 -27.29
CA PRO A 118 16.47 12.24 -26.51
C PRO A 118 17.93 11.90 -26.77
N ALA A 119 18.65 11.54 -25.71
CA ALA A 119 19.99 11.03 -25.85
C ALA A 119 20.01 9.70 -26.67
N PRO A 120 21.09 9.42 -27.44
CA PRO A 120 21.20 8.15 -28.14
C PRO A 120 21.24 6.98 -27.14
N VAL A 121 20.69 5.84 -27.56
CA VAL A 121 20.80 4.60 -26.79
C VAL A 121 22.25 4.15 -26.74
N THR A 122 22.77 3.91 -25.55
CA THR A 122 24.15 3.44 -25.32
C THR A 122 24.13 2.16 -24.47
N ASP A 123 25.18 1.38 -24.53
CA ASP A 123 25.38 0.22 -23.71
C ASP A 123 25.54 0.63 -22.23
N ILE A 124 25.01 -0.20 -21.33
CA ILE A 124 25.20 -0.06 -19.89
C ILE A 124 26.42 -0.90 -19.51
N ILE A 125 27.52 -0.23 -19.19
CA ILE A 125 28.79 -0.89 -18.92
C ILE A 125 29.04 -1.01 -17.43
N GLU A 126 29.59 -2.16 -17.00
CA GLU A 126 29.98 -2.45 -15.62
C GLU A 126 28.85 -2.36 -14.58
N ALA A 127 27.60 -2.58 -15.02
CA ALA A 127 26.49 -2.60 -14.11
C ALA A 127 26.59 -3.74 -13.08
N LYS A 128 26.24 -3.42 -11.84
CA LYS A 128 26.16 -4.42 -10.74
C LYS A 128 24.73 -4.77 -10.41
N PRO A 129 24.44 -6.03 -10.05
CA PRO A 129 23.11 -6.39 -9.58
C PRO A 129 22.84 -5.74 -8.22
N LEU A 130 21.70 -5.06 -8.09
CA LEU A 130 21.18 -4.58 -6.82
C LEU A 130 20.34 -5.67 -6.14
N ALA A 131 19.61 -6.46 -6.93
CA ALA A 131 18.83 -7.59 -6.46
C ALA A 131 18.76 -8.68 -7.52
N ILE A 132 18.79 -9.93 -7.06
CA ILE A 132 18.50 -11.13 -7.83
C ILE A 132 17.28 -11.78 -7.19
N LEU A 133 16.17 -11.81 -7.91
CA LEU A 133 14.85 -12.15 -7.39
C LEU A 133 14.30 -13.36 -8.16
N GLY A 134 13.52 -14.19 -7.48
CA GLY A 134 12.82 -15.31 -8.09
C GLY A 134 11.61 -14.90 -8.93
N ASP A 135 10.78 -15.89 -9.24
CA ASP A 135 9.52 -15.72 -9.96
C ASP A 135 8.46 -14.97 -9.15
N SER A 136 7.48 -14.39 -9.86
CA SER A 136 6.25 -13.80 -9.27
C SER A 136 6.50 -12.65 -8.29
N ILE A 137 7.50 -11.84 -8.55
CA ILE A 137 7.68 -10.56 -7.85
C ILE A 137 6.71 -9.55 -8.43
N THR A 138 5.57 -9.42 -7.78
CA THR A 138 4.46 -8.57 -8.22
C THR A 138 4.68 -7.09 -7.91
N THR A 139 3.82 -6.23 -8.44
CA THR A 139 3.84 -4.80 -8.12
C THR A 139 3.64 -4.51 -6.63
N ASP A 140 3.04 -5.42 -5.86
CA ASP A 140 2.90 -5.31 -4.41
C ASP A 140 4.22 -5.57 -3.65
N HIS A 141 5.15 -6.29 -4.25
CA HIS A 141 6.50 -6.47 -3.70
C HIS A 141 7.40 -5.28 -4.01
N ILE A 142 7.23 -4.68 -5.19
CA ILE A 142 8.09 -3.58 -5.68
C ILE A 142 7.64 -2.26 -5.07
N SER A 143 6.37 -1.90 -5.23
CA SER A 143 5.82 -0.65 -4.72
C SER A 143 5.55 -0.72 -3.23
N PRO A 144 6.01 0.24 -2.43
CA PRO A 144 5.79 0.20 -1.00
C PRO A 144 4.31 0.38 -0.63
N ALA A 145 3.87 -0.34 0.38
CA ALA A 145 2.52 -0.27 0.92
C ALA A 145 2.52 -0.45 2.45
N GLY A 146 1.41 -0.10 3.10
CA GLY A 146 1.25 -0.25 4.53
C GLY A 146 1.99 0.79 5.36
N SER A 147 2.22 0.48 6.62
CA SER A 147 2.84 1.37 7.61
C SER A 147 4.33 1.54 7.36
N ILE A 148 4.84 2.73 7.69
CA ILE A 148 6.27 3.05 7.60
C ILE A 148 6.91 2.71 8.95
N LYS A 149 7.91 1.81 8.94
CA LYS A 149 8.65 1.46 10.15
C LYS A 149 9.64 2.57 10.53
N ALA A 150 9.79 2.84 11.83
CA ALA A 150 10.64 3.92 12.32
C ALA A 150 12.14 3.71 12.00
N ASP A 151 12.58 2.46 11.97
CA ASP A 151 13.95 2.03 11.68
C ASP A 151 14.21 1.75 10.20
N SER A 152 13.23 2.02 9.32
CA SER A 152 13.40 1.92 7.88
C SER A 152 14.03 3.18 7.29
N PRO A 153 14.63 3.11 6.07
CA PRO A 153 15.14 4.31 5.40
C PRO A 153 14.10 5.44 5.27
N ALA A 154 12.83 5.10 5.01
CA ALA A 154 11.74 6.08 4.95
C ALA A 154 11.40 6.66 6.33
N GLY A 155 11.40 5.83 7.38
CA GLY A 155 11.16 6.26 8.75
C GLY A 155 12.26 7.18 9.27
N THR A 156 13.51 6.85 9.00
CA THR A 156 14.67 7.70 9.33
C THR A 156 14.57 9.05 8.63
N TRP A 157 14.27 9.06 7.33
CA TRP A 157 14.08 10.29 6.57
C TRP A 157 12.95 11.17 7.16
N LEU A 158 11.82 10.58 7.56
CA LEU A 158 10.73 11.32 8.18
C LEU A 158 11.13 11.93 9.52
N GLN A 159 11.88 11.19 10.35
CA GLN A 159 12.39 11.72 11.63
C GLN A 159 13.37 12.88 11.42
N GLU A 160 14.26 12.78 10.46
CA GLU A 160 15.17 13.87 10.06
C GLU A 160 14.42 15.13 9.60
N HIS A 161 13.21 14.94 9.03
CA HIS A 161 12.29 16.02 8.66
C HIS A 161 11.30 16.39 9.77
N GLN A 162 11.61 16.04 11.02
CA GLN A 162 10.84 16.40 12.22
C GLN A 162 9.40 15.88 12.26
N VAL A 163 9.11 14.80 11.51
CA VAL A 163 7.82 14.12 11.60
C VAL A 163 7.86 13.14 12.76
N SER A 164 6.94 13.28 13.71
CA SER A 164 6.83 12.35 14.82
C SER A 164 6.37 10.97 14.34
N ARG A 165 6.74 9.90 15.05
CA ARG A 165 6.32 8.54 14.71
C ARG A 165 4.80 8.38 14.63
N ALA A 166 4.05 9.09 15.46
CA ALA A 166 2.60 9.09 15.46
C ALA A 166 2.01 9.65 14.16
N ASP A 167 2.75 10.54 13.48
CA ASP A 167 2.35 11.23 12.26
C ASP A 167 2.95 10.61 10.98
N PHE A 168 3.64 9.47 11.08
CA PHE A 168 4.25 8.82 9.92
C PHE A 168 3.21 8.47 8.86
N ASN A 169 2.02 8.01 9.31
CA ASN A 169 0.99 7.53 8.42
C ASN A 169 1.48 6.32 7.60
N SER A 170 1.00 6.14 6.39
CA SER A 170 1.36 5.02 5.53
C SER A 170 2.04 5.49 4.24
N TYR A 171 2.72 4.58 3.55
CA TYR A 171 3.25 4.83 2.21
C TYR A 171 2.15 5.31 1.24
N GLY A 172 0.95 4.73 1.33
CA GLY A 172 -0.18 5.15 0.51
C GLY A 172 -0.60 6.60 0.72
N ALA A 173 -0.55 7.10 1.96
CA ALA A 173 -0.84 8.49 2.27
C ALA A 173 0.25 9.46 1.76
N ARG A 174 1.50 8.97 1.64
CA ARG A 174 2.66 9.76 1.20
C ARG A 174 3.09 9.49 -0.24
N ARG A 175 2.25 8.82 -1.03
CA ARG A 175 2.56 8.44 -2.42
C ARG A 175 2.89 9.61 -3.34
N GLY A 176 2.55 10.83 -2.98
CA GLY A 176 2.93 12.05 -3.67
C GLY A 176 4.34 12.56 -3.35
N HIS A 177 5.08 11.87 -2.49
CA HIS A 177 6.42 12.27 -2.08
C HIS A 177 7.46 11.22 -2.50
N HIS A 178 8.21 11.50 -3.57
CA HIS A 178 9.17 10.55 -4.16
C HIS A 178 10.27 10.11 -3.18
N GLU A 179 10.76 11.01 -2.32
CA GLU A 179 11.79 10.67 -1.34
C GLU A 179 11.33 9.62 -0.32
N VAL A 180 10.07 9.66 0.11
CA VAL A 180 9.50 8.64 0.99
C VAL A 180 9.28 7.33 0.24
N MET A 181 8.69 7.41 -0.95
CA MET A 181 8.32 6.23 -1.74
C MET A 181 9.54 5.46 -2.24
N MET A 182 10.56 6.15 -2.70
CA MET A 182 11.81 5.57 -3.18
C MET A 182 12.53 4.78 -2.08
N ARG A 183 12.49 5.26 -0.83
CA ARG A 183 13.06 4.59 0.34
C ARG A 183 12.28 3.34 0.77
N GLY A 184 11.07 3.17 0.26
CA GLY A 184 10.22 2.00 0.48
C GLY A 184 10.18 1.02 -0.68
N THR A 185 10.81 1.33 -1.80
CA THR A 185 10.86 0.43 -2.96
C THR A 185 11.56 -0.87 -2.57
N PHE A 186 10.93 -2.00 -2.89
CA PHE A 186 11.33 -3.34 -2.45
C PHE A 186 11.36 -3.56 -0.93
N ALA A 187 10.80 -2.68 -0.12
CA ALA A 187 10.77 -2.86 1.34
C ALA A 187 9.74 -3.89 1.83
N ASN A 188 9.16 -4.69 0.93
CA ASN A 188 8.24 -5.77 1.28
C ASN A 188 8.95 -6.83 2.12
N ILE A 189 8.33 -7.20 3.26
CA ILE A 189 8.91 -8.12 4.25
C ILE A 189 9.09 -9.56 3.75
N ARG A 190 8.50 -9.92 2.61
CA ARG A 190 8.54 -11.28 2.02
C ARG A 190 9.49 -11.42 0.85
N ILE A 191 10.11 -10.34 0.40
CA ILE A 191 11.11 -10.41 -0.66
C ILE A 191 12.28 -11.26 -0.18
N LYS A 192 12.74 -12.14 -1.05
CA LYS A 192 13.96 -12.92 -0.89
C LYS A 192 14.92 -12.53 -1.99
N ASN A 193 15.98 -11.83 -1.62
CA ASN A 193 17.05 -11.47 -2.53
C ASN A 193 18.14 -12.53 -2.46
N GLU A 194 18.40 -13.25 -3.54
CA GLU A 194 19.40 -14.31 -3.62
C GLU A 194 20.84 -13.82 -3.35
N MET A 195 21.07 -12.51 -3.45
CA MET A 195 22.36 -11.90 -3.07
C MET A 195 22.62 -11.94 -1.56
N VAL A 196 21.58 -12.13 -0.74
CA VAL A 196 21.64 -12.22 0.73
C VAL A 196 20.90 -13.48 1.21
N PRO A 197 21.39 -14.68 0.94
CA PRO A 197 20.71 -15.92 1.26
C PRO A 197 20.34 -16.03 2.74
N GLY A 198 19.13 -16.50 3.02
CA GLY A 198 18.62 -16.67 4.39
C GLY A 198 18.07 -15.39 5.03
N VAL A 199 18.12 -14.25 4.34
CA VAL A 199 17.53 -13.00 4.80
C VAL A 199 16.23 -12.75 4.05
N GLU A 200 15.13 -12.48 4.78
CA GLU A 200 13.86 -12.05 4.23
C GLU A 200 13.69 -10.54 4.39
N GLY A 201 12.92 -9.92 3.49
CA GLY A 201 12.68 -8.49 3.45
C GLY A 201 13.52 -7.78 2.40
N GLY A 202 13.33 -6.47 2.29
CA GLY A 202 13.95 -5.61 1.30
C GLY A 202 15.44 -5.34 1.56
N MET A 203 16.24 -6.39 1.62
CA MET A 203 17.67 -6.31 1.93
C MET A 203 18.51 -6.63 0.70
N SER A 204 19.68 -6.00 0.64
CA SER A 204 20.72 -6.26 -0.34
C SER A 204 22.09 -6.18 0.34
N ARG A 205 23.16 -6.15 -0.44
CA ARG A 205 24.51 -5.98 0.09
C ARG A 205 25.32 -4.98 -0.76
N TYR A 206 26.17 -4.26 -0.07
CA TYR A 206 27.20 -3.43 -0.64
C TYR A 206 28.53 -3.78 0.05
N GLU A 207 29.58 -4.08 -0.72
CA GLU A 207 30.93 -4.48 -0.22
C GLU A 207 30.89 -5.55 0.89
N GLY A 208 29.99 -6.54 0.75
CA GLY A 208 29.84 -7.63 1.72
C GLY A 208 28.96 -7.30 2.92
N GLN A 209 28.55 -6.07 3.14
CA GLN A 209 27.65 -5.66 4.22
C GLN A 209 26.18 -5.75 3.78
N VAL A 210 25.38 -6.40 4.61
CA VAL A 210 23.92 -6.48 4.39
C VAL A 210 23.24 -5.22 4.91
N MET A 211 22.38 -4.64 4.07
CA MET A 211 21.65 -3.41 4.40
C MET A 211 20.35 -3.32 3.60
N PRO A 212 19.43 -2.37 3.91
CA PRO A 212 18.26 -2.10 3.07
C PRO A 212 18.64 -1.86 1.60
N ILE A 213 17.81 -2.34 0.69
CA ILE A 213 18.04 -2.16 -0.77
C ILE A 213 18.27 -0.70 -1.12
N TYR A 214 17.49 0.22 -0.54
CA TYR A 214 17.68 1.66 -0.77
C TYR A 214 19.08 2.14 -0.39
N ASP A 215 19.58 1.75 0.78
CA ASP A 215 20.90 2.19 1.26
C ASP A 215 22.01 1.63 0.39
N ALA A 216 21.91 0.36 -0.04
CA ALA A 216 22.85 -0.24 -0.99
C ALA A 216 22.83 0.49 -2.35
N ALA A 217 21.64 0.83 -2.86
CA ALA A 217 21.50 1.58 -4.10
C ALA A 217 22.14 2.95 -4.00
N MET A 218 21.96 3.67 -2.89
CA MET A 218 22.55 4.99 -2.69
C MET A 218 24.09 4.96 -2.62
N ARG A 219 24.68 3.90 -2.03
CA ARG A 219 26.13 3.71 -2.02
C ARG A 219 26.69 3.47 -3.41
N HIS A 220 26.06 2.58 -4.18
CA HIS A 220 26.45 2.36 -5.59
C HIS A 220 26.28 3.62 -6.45
N LYS A 221 25.23 4.39 -6.20
CA LYS A 221 25.03 5.67 -6.88
C LYS A 221 26.15 6.66 -6.57
N ALA A 222 26.61 6.71 -5.32
CA ALA A 222 27.73 7.56 -4.91
C ALA A 222 29.05 7.15 -5.60
N ASP A 223 29.24 5.86 -5.87
CA ASP A 223 30.38 5.33 -6.62
C ASP A 223 30.25 5.52 -8.15
N GLY A 224 29.12 6.04 -8.63
CA GLY A 224 28.83 6.12 -10.06
C GLY A 224 28.59 4.77 -10.75
N THR A 225 28.28 3.72 -9.99
CA THR A 225 28.07 2.36 -10.50
C THR A 225 26.64 2.20 -11.00
N PRO A 226 26.41 1.85 -12.29
CA PRO A 226 25.09 1.49 -12.79
C PRO A 226 24.53 0.25 -12.11
N LEU A 227 23.23 0.20 -11.91
CA LEU A 227 22.56 -0.91 -11.24
C LEU A 227 21.58 -1.62 -12.17
N VAL A 228 21.45 -2.92 -11.97
CA VAL A 228 20.44 -3.77 -12.62
C VAL A 228 19.74 -4.63 -11.59
N ILE A 229 18.50 -5.00 -11.89
CA ILE A 229 17.72 -6.00 -11.14
C ILE A 229 17.49 -7.17 -12.08
N ILE A 230 17.77 -8.37 -11.59
CA ILE A 230 17.54 -9.61 -12.30
C ILE A 230 16.40 -10.32 -11.58
N ALA A 231 15.35 -10.69 -12.30
CA ALA A 231 14.19 -11.35 -11.73
C ALA A 231 13.70 -12.49 -12.64
N GLY A 232 12.97 -13.42 -12.04
CA GLY A 232 12.35 -14.53 -12.74
C GLY A 232 11.09 -14.14 -13.51
N LYS A 233 10.26 -15.14 -13.81
CA LYS A 233 9.01 -14.98 -14.56
C LYS A 233 8.01 -14.11 -13.80
N GLU A 234 7.12 -13.44 -14.55
CA GLU A 234 6.01 -12.66 -14.01
C GLU A 234 6.44 -11.48 -13.10
N TYR A 235 7.66 -10.96 -13.29
CA TYR A 235 8.09 -9.74 -12.61
C TYR A 235 7.18 -8.55 -12.97
N GLY A 236 6.72 -7.83 -11.94
CA GLY A 236 5.87 -6.64 -12.11
C GLY A 236 4.42 -6.94 -12.48
N THR A 237 3.96 -8.19 -12.44
CA THR A 237 2.54 -8.54 -12.61
C THR A 237 1.70 -8.02 -11.45
N GLY A 238 0.39 -7.85 -11.66
CA GLY A 238 -0.56 -7.41 -10.64
C GLY A 238 -1.17 -6.05 -10.94
N SER A 239 -1.57 -5.32 -9.90
CA SER A 239 -2.19 -4.00 -10.04
C SER A 239 -1.25 -2.98 -10.67
N SER A 240 -1.77 -2.12 -11.54
CA SER A 240 -1.02 -0.97 -12.04
C SER A 240 -0.59 -0.06 -10.90
N ARG A 241 0.71 0.09 -10.71
CA ARG A 241 1.28 0.94 -9.67
C ARG A 241 2.40 1.77 -10.24
N ASP A 242 2.23 3.06 -10.18
CA ASP A 242 3.24 4.02 -10.61
C ASP A 242 4.62 3.74 -10.00
N TRP A 243 4.64 3.49 -8.69
CA TRP A 243 5.88 3.29 -7.96
C TRP A 243 6.55 1.95 -8.21
N ALA A 244 5.89 1.02 -8.85
CA ALA A 244 6.54 -0.20 -9.37
C ALA A 244 7.46 0.09 -10.57
N ALA A 245 7.27 1.24 -11.23
CA ALA A 245 8.09 1.67 -12.35
C ALA A 245 9.03 2.85 -11.98
N LYS A 246 8.62 3.68 -11.03
CA LYS A 246 9.33 4.93 -10.67
C LYS A 246 10.28 4.78 -9.49
N GLY A 247 10.08 3.74 -8.67
CA GLY A 247 10.84 3.49 -7.45
C GLY A 247 12.23 2.91 -7.64
#